data_acecc31bef3a745078a731eaf25a77a5
#
_entry.id   acecc31bef3a745078a731eaf25a77a5
#
_cell.length_a   1.000
_cell.length_b   1.000
_cell.length_c   1.000
_cell.angle_alpha   90.00
_cell.angle_beta   90.00
_cell.angle_gamma   90.00
#
_symmetry.space_group_name_H-M   'P 1'
#
loop_
_entity.id
_entity.type
_entity.pdbx_description
1 polymer ?
#
loop_
_entity_poly.entity_id
_entity_poly.type
_entity_poly.pdbx_seq_one_letter_code
_entity_poly.pdbx_strand_id
1 'polypeptide(L)'
;MTKGHPFHKDKFFRIFDQLVADEDSCVTEYTHVEQPAAQHFFDPDAAEPWDVFVMYDMPGIEFADSSERTSGIDPVTFHDPPESMVEGSRALLEQGKGMVFLHHAIAGWPNWEEWAHVIGGRFHYQPAQLQGVDYPDSGYRHEVEQVIDVVDPSHPIVAGIPPSFEILDEAYLLPVMEDLVDPILRSQHSFTSDNFYSADLAIRGKGNSNEGWAHPTGSNLVGWVKHAGNSPVAYIQFGDGPSQYAEPIYGKLIGNAITWANDETSHEWARQRRATTGRYS
;
A
#
# COMPACT_ATOMS: atom_id res chain seq x y z
N MET A 1 -0.27 -9.73 -5.99
CA MET A 1 -1.32 -10.29 -5.12
C MET A 1 -2.52 -9.37 -5.13
N THR A 2 -3.75 -9.90 -5.18
CA THR A 2 -4.98 -9.09 -5.25
C THR A 2 -6.08 -9.68 -4.38
N LYS A 3 -7.23 -9.03 -4.30
CA LYS A 3 -8.48 -9.31 -3.61
C LYS A 3 -8.66 -8.55 -2.29
N GLY A 4 -9.90 -8.41 -1.89
CA GLY A 4 -10.32 -7.64 -0.70
C GLY A 4 -10.98 -6.32 -1.07
N HIS A 5 -10.66 -5.78 -2.24
CA HIS A 5 -11.28 -4.60 -2.82
C HIS A 5 -11.70 -4.88 -4.28
N PRO A 6 -12.88 -4.43 -4.73
CA PRO A 6 -13.27 -4.51 -6.14
C PRO A 6 -12.35 -3.67 -7.03
N PHE A 7 -11.92 -4.23 -8.17
CA PHE A 7 -11.10 -3.51 -9.15
C PHE A 7 -11.32 -4.04 -10.56
N HIS A 8 -10.91 -3.30 -11.56
CA HIS A 8 -11.07 -3.67 -12.96
C HIS A 8 -9.87 -4.47 -13.46
N LYS A 9 -9.93 -5.81 -13.31
CA LYS A 9 -8.81 -6.75 -13.57
C LYS A 9 -8.10 -6.50 -14.91
N ASP A 10 -8.82 -6.50 -16.03
CA ASP A 10 -8.21 -6.41 -17.36
C ASP A 10 -7.41 -5.11 -17.56
N LYS A 11 -7.88 -4.00 -16.96
CA LYS A 11 -7.18 -2.72 -17.08
C LYS A 11 -5.98 -2.65 -16.15
N PHE A 12 -6.11 -3.19 -14.94
CA PHE A 12 -5.02 -3.24 -13.98
C PHE A 12 -3.87 -4.12 -14.49
N PHE A 13 -4.17 -5.34 -14.93
CA PHE A 13 -3.14 -6.27 -15.42
C PHE A 13 -2.50 -5.83 -16.73
N ARG A 14 -3.16 -4.97 -17.52
CA ARG A 14 -2.51 -4.39 -18.70
C ARG A 14 -1.22 -3.62 -18.37
N ILE A 15 -1.10 -3.06 -17.16
CA ILE A 15 0.13 -2.42 -16.70
C ILE A 15 1.27 -3.44 -16.71
N PHE A 16 1.05 -4.62 -16.12
CA PHE A 16 2.05 -5.68 -16.04
C PHE A 16 2.32 -6.33 -17.40
N ASP A 17 1.28 -6.50 -18.24
CA ASP A 17 1.46 -6.98 -19.61
C ASP A 17 2.35 -6.03 -20.41
N GLN A 18 2.20 -4.74 -20.24
CA GLN A 18 3.05 -3.72 -20.88
C GLN A 18 4.48 -3.76 -20.35
N LEU A 19 4.67 -3.93 -19.03
CA LEU A 19 6.01 -4.07 -18.45
C LEU A 19 6.75 -5.31 -18.95
N VAL A 20 6.05 -6.44 -19.12
CA VAL A 20 6.65 -7.66 -19.70
C VAL A 20 6.96 -7.50 -21.19
N ALA A 21 6.16 -6.72 -21.91
CA ALA A 21 6.36 -6.48 -23.35
C ALA A 21 7.41 -5.40 -23.66
N ASP A 22 7.82 -4.62 -22.67
CA ASP A 22 8.82 -3.56 -22.81
C ASP A 22 10.23 -4.15 -22.68
N GLU A 23 11.02 -4.10 -23.76
CA GLU A 23 12.38 -4.63 -23.81
C GLU A 23 13.36 -3.90 -22.85
N ASP A 24 13.02 -2.68 -22.43
CA ASP A 24 13.81 -1.90 -21.47
C ASP A 24 13.40 -2.18 -20.00
N SER A 25 12.34 -2.96 -19.78
CA SER A 25 11.84 -3.33 -18.44
C SER A 25 12.65 -4.50 -17.86
N CYS A 26 12.86 -4.50 -16.55
CA CYS A 26 13.40 -5.67 -15.85
C CYS A 26 12.36 -6.77 -15.60
N VAL A 27 11.08 -6.51 -15.83
CA VAL A 27 9.98 -7.48 -15.60
C VAL A 27 9.91 -8.44 -16.76
N THR A 28 10.37 -9.68 -16.55
CA THR A 28 10.36 -10.73 -17.57
C THR A 28 9.09 -11.56 -17.57
N GLU A 29 8.47 -11.71 -16.41
CA GLU A 29 7.20 -12.41 -16.22
C GLU A 29 6.52 -11.96 -14.93
N TYR A 30 5.23 -12.24 -14.79
CA TYR A 30 4.50 -12.07 -13.54
C TYR A 30 3.47 -13.19 -13.35
N THR A 31 3.16 -13.50 -12.10
CA THR A 31 2.08 -14.42 -11.73
C THR A 31 1.06 -13.69 -10.87
N HIS A 32 -0.20 -13.79 -11.28
CA HIS A 32 -1.33 -13.26 -10.51
C HIS A 32 -1.85 -14.31 -9.54
N VAL A 33 -1.94 -13.96 -8.26
CA VAL A 33 -2.55 -14.78 -7.22
C VAL A 33 -3.52 -13.94 -6.38
N GLU A 34 -4.63 -14.55 -5.98
CA GLU A 34 -5.66 -13.92 -5.15
C GLU A 34 -5.61 -14.46 -3.72
N GLN A 35 -6.03 -13.63 -2.76
CA GLN A 35 -6.26 -14.09 -1.40
C GLN A 35 -7.42 -15.13 -1.36
N PRO A 36 -7.37 -16.20 -0.53
CA PRO A 36 -6.30 -16.49 0.43
C PRO A 36 -5.13 -17.29 -0.15
N ALA A 37 -5.18 -17.74 -1.41
CA ALA A 37 -4.12 -18.54 -2.03
C ALA A 37 -2.78 -17.79 -2.08
N ALA A 38 -2.81 -16.45 -2.16
CA ALA A 38 -1.62 -15.61 -2.14
C ALA A 38 -0.74 -15.82 -0.88
N GLN A 39 -1.34 -16.24 0.25
CA GLN A 39 -0.61 -16.50 1.49
C GLN A 39 0.42 -17.62 1.35
N HIS A 40 0.17 -18.59 0.46
CA HIS A 40 1.11 -19.68 0.20
C HIS A 40 2.46 -19.17 -0.37
N PHE A 41 2.44 -18.05 -1.09
CA PHE A 41 3.66 -17.46 -1.66
C PHE A 41 4.53 -16.70 -0.66
N PHE A 42 4.13 -16.65 0.61
CA PHE A 42 5.02 -16.22 1.70
C PHE A 42 5.86 -17.38 2.25
N ASP A 43 5.59 -18.63 1.86
CA ASP A 43 6.51 -19.74 2.10
C ASP A 43 7.80 -19.53 1.29
N PRO A 44 9.00 -19.60 1.91
CA PRO A 44 10.27 -19.35 1.23
C PRO A 44 10.54 -20.22 0.01
N ASP A 45 10.12 -21.48 0.01
CA ASP A 45 10.28 -22.39 -1.12
C ASP A 45 9.35 -22.01 -2.28
N ALA A 46 8.11 -21.62 -1.98
CA ALA A 46 7.15 -21.12 -2.97
C ALA A 46 7.53 -19.74 -3.50
N ALA A 47 8.23 -18.95 -2.71
CA ALA A 47 8.72 -17.61 -3.04
C ALA A 47 10.02 -17.61 -3.86
N GLU A 48 10.75 -18.73 -3.88
CA GLU A 48 12.11 -18.81 -4.47
C GLU A 48 12.18 -18.24 -5.89
N PRO A 49 11.24 -18.57 -6.83
CA PRO A 49 11.31 -18.09 -8.21
C PRO A 49 11.01 -16.60 -8.38
N TRP A 50 10.54 -15.90 -7.34
CA TRP A 50 10.03 -14.53 -7.44
C TRP A 50 10.95 -13.55 -6.74
N ASP A 51 11.33 -12.47 -7.43
CA ASP A 51 12.23 -11.45 -6.90
C ASP A 51 11.47 -10.36 -6.15
N VAL A 52 10.29 -9.95 -6.67
CA VAL A 52 9.48 -8.85 -6.14
C VAL A 52 8.04 -9.26 -5.94
N PHE A 53 7.48 -8.90 -4.80
CA PHE A 53 6.07 -9.08 -4.46
C PHE A 53 5.34 -7.74 -4.62
N VAL A 54 4.33 -7.72 -5.50
CA VAL A 54 3.44 -6.55 -5.64
C VAL A 54 2.11 -6.86 -4.97
N MET A 55 1.79 -6.13 -3.90
CA MET A 55 0.56 -6.26 -3.14
C MET A 55 -0.45 -5.18 -3.54
N TYR A 56 -1.60 -5.64 -3.99
CA TYR A 56 -2.80 -4.85 -4.29
C TYR A 56 -4.00 -5.61 -3.72
N ASP A 57 -3.90 -5.98 -2.44
CA ASP A 57 -4.86 -6.81 -1.73
C ASP A 57 -5.10 -6.28 -0.31
N MET A 58 -6.25 -6.62 0.26
CA MET A 58 -6.60 -6.30 1.65
C MET A 58 -6.91 -7.59 2.43
N PRO A 59 -5.89 -8.41 2.75
CA PRO A 59 -6.10 -9.62 3.52
C PRO A 59 -6.46 -9.32 4.98
N GLY A 60 -7.14 -10.28 5.63
CA GLY A 60 -7.52 -10.19 7.03
C GLY A 60 -8.74 -9.31 7.31
N ILE A 61 -9.49 -8.91 6.27
CA ILE A 61 -10.69 -8.08 6.40
C ILE A 61 -11.86 -8.79 5.71
N GLU A 62 -12.95 -8.98 6.46
CA GLU A 62 -14.21 -9.50 5.96
C GLU A 62 -15.33 -8.51 6.26
N PHE A 63 -15.92 -7.96 5.21
CA PHE A 63 -17.04 -7.03 5.34
C PHE A 63 -18.36 -7.78 5.39
N ALA A 64 -19.23 -7.41 6.35
CA ALA A 64 -20.58 -7.90 6.40
C ALA A 64 -21.37 -7.53 5.13
N ASP A 65 -22.34 -8.35 4.76
CA ASP A 65 -23.23 -8.05 3.64
C ASP A 65 -23.93 -6.70 3.80
N SER A 66 -24.21 -6.02 2.70
CA SER A 66 -24.80 -4.68 2.71
C SER A 66 -26.15 -4.61 3.46
N SER A 67 -26.92 -5.70 3.48
CA SER A 67 -28.17 -5.84 4.24
C SER A 67 -27.95 -5.97 5.75
N GLU A 68 -26.78 -6.43 6.19
CA GLU A 68 -26.44 -6.67 7.59
C GLU A 68 -25.80 -5.44 8.23
N ARG A 69 -25.10 -4.61 7.44
CA ARG A 69 -24.38 -3.42 7.93
C ARG A 69 -25.25 -2.40 8.65
N THR A 70 -26.55 -2.38 8.40
CA THR A 70 -27.53 -1.49 9.03
C THR A 70 -28.30 -2.13 10.18
N SER A 71 -28.07 -3.43 10.47
CA SER A 71 -28.85 -4.21 11.46
C SER A 71 -28.28 -4.16 12.90
N GLY A 72 -27.22 -3.37 13.14
CA GLY A 72 -26.52 -3.33 14.44
C GLY A 72 -25.50 -4.45 14.64
N ILE A 73 -25.24 -5.28 13.62
CA ILE A 73 -24.13 -6.22 13.56
C ILE A 73 -22.84 -5.45 13.26
N ASP A 74 -21.71 -5.93 13.74
CA ASP A 74 -20.43 -5.31 13.40
C ASP A 74 -20.21 -5.38 11.88
N PRO A 75 -19.96 -4.24 11.21
CA PRO A 75 -19.91 -4.18 9.75
C PRO A 75 -18.65 -4.86 9.17
N VAL A 76 -17.68 -5.21 10.01
CA VAL A 76 -16.42 -5.80 9.59
C VAL A 76 -15.90 -6.78 10.64
N THR A 77 -15.29 -7.87 10.18
CA THR A 77 -14.53 -8.80 11.03
C THR A 77 -13.07 -8.76 10.59
N PHE A 78 -12.18 -8.62 11.57
CA PHE A 78 -10.74 -8.68 11.34
C PHE A 78 -10.18 -10.04 11.74
N HIS A 79 -9.37 -10.60 10.87
CA HIS A 79 -8.73 -11.91 11.04
C HIS A 79 -7.22 -11.75 11.21
N ASP A 80 -6.64 -12.56 12.05
CA ASP A 80 -5.19 -12.67 12.18
C ASP A 80 -4.59 -13.41 10.97
N PRO A 81 -3.36 -13.08 10.56
CA PRO A 81 -2.66 -13.88 9.56
C PRO A 81 -2.36 -15.28 10.12
N PRO A 82 -2.35 -16.33 9.27
CA PRO A 82 -1.85 -17.63 9.69
C PRO A 82 -0.39 -17.53 10.17
N GLU A 83 -0.03 -18.32 11.19
CA GLU A 83 1.33 -18.32 11.75
C GLU A 83 2.40 -18.59 10.68
N SER A 84 2.11 -19.55 9.77
CA SER A 84 3.01 -19.85 8.63
C SER A 84 3.26 -18.64 7.72
N MET A 85 2.25 -17.79 7.53
CA MET A 85 2.43 -16.55 6.76
C MET A 85 3.28 -15.53 7.53
N VAL A 86 3.09 -15.40 8.84
CA VAL A 86 3.90 -14.51 9.69
C VAL A 86 5.37 -14.92 9.64
N GLU A 87 5.64 -16.22 9.87
CA GLU A 87 7.00 -16.78 9.83
C GLU A 87 7.62 -16.66 8.43
N GLY A 88 6.86 -17.00 7.40
CA GLY A 88 7.29 -16.88 6.00
C GLY A 88 7.59 -15.44 5.61
N SER A 89 6.71 -14.50 5.94
CA SER A 89 6.96 -13.06 5.70
C SER A 89 8.25 -12.59 6.34
N ARG A 90 8.50 -12.99 7.60
CA ARG A 90 9.75 -12.66 8.28
C ARG A 90 10.96 -13.26 7.58
N ALA A 91 10.85 -14.50 7.10
CA ALA A 91 11.92 -15.15 6.34
C ALA A 91 12.21 -14.45 5.00
N LEU A 92 11.16 -14.06 4.25
CA LEU A 92 11.31 -13.31 3.00
C LEU A 92 11.96 -11.94 3.22
N LEU A 93 11.58 -11.23 4.28
CA LEU A 93 12.19 -9.96 4.68
C LEU A 93 13.66 -10.13 5.06
N GLU A 94 14.03 -11.24 5.72
CA GLU A 94 15.42 -11.57 6.02
C GLU A 94 16.23 -11.93 4.75
N GLN A 95 15.61 -12.61 3.78
CA GLN A 95 16.21 -12.91 2.48
C GLN A 95 16.37 -11.66 1.61
N GLY A 96 15.62 -10.60 1.87
CA GLY A 96 15.67 -9.36 1.12
C GLY A 96 14.72 -9.31 -0.09
N LYS A 97 13.67 -10.12 -0.15
CA LYS A 97 12.69 -10.07 -1.26
C LYS A 97 12.09 -8.67 -1.37
N GLY A 98 12.10 -8.09 -2.58
CA GLY A 98 11.52 -6.78 -2.85
C GLY A 98 10.02 -6.74 -2.64
N MET A 99 9.49 -5.65 -2.06
CA MET A 99 8.05 -5.51 -1.80
C MET A 99 7.52 -4.17 -2.27
N VAL A 100 6.46 -4.20 -3.06
CA VAL A 100 5.76 -3.01 -3.56
C VAL A 100 4.30 -3.09 -3.13
N PHE A 101 3.86 -2.12 -2.36
CA PHE A 101 2.48 -2.01 -1.89
C PHE A 101 1.76 -0.90 -2.65
N LEU A 102 0.58 -1.19 -3.15
CA LEU A 102 -0.22 -0.28 -3.94
C LEU A 102 -1.56 0.00 -3.26
N HIS A 103 -1.91 1.27 -3.21
CA HIS A 103 -3.23 1.77 -2.84
C HIS A 103 -3.75 1.15 -1.53
N HIS A 104 -4.87 0.42 -1.60
CA HIS A 104 -5.55 -0.16 -0.44
C HIS A 104 -4.78 -1.30 0.26
N ALA A 105 -3.65 -1.75 -0.28
CA ALA A 105 -2.82 -2.76 0.40
C ALA A 105 -2.34 -2.32 1.79
N ILE A 106 -2.33 -1.01 2.06
CA ILE A 106 -2.01 -0.43 3.37
C ILE A 106 -3.06 -0.77 4.47
N ALA A 107 -4.25 -1.26 4.09
CA ALA A 107 -5.29 -1.70 5.00
C ALA A 107 -5.15 -3.18 5.41
N GLY A 108 -4.32 -3.96 4.71
CA GLY A 108 -4.19 -5.39 4.94
C GLY A 108 -3.71 -5.77 6.34
N TRP A 109 -4.17 -6.91 6.84
CA TRP A 109 -3.84 -7.49 8.14
C TRP A 109 -3.96 -6.51 9.32
N PRO A 110 -5.16 -5.96 9.58
CA PRO A 110 -5.37 -4.90 10.56
C PRO A 110 -4.97 -5.27 11.99
N ASN A 111 -5.04 -6.55 12.36
CA ASN A 111 -4.63 -7.04 13.68
C ASN A 111 -3.12 -7.30 13.82
N TRP A 112 -2.36 -7.20 12.72
CA TRP A 112 -0.93 -7.49 12.73
C TRP A 112 -0.11 -6.19 12.62
N GLU A 113 0.27 -5.63 13.77
CA GLU A 113 0.97 -4.34 13.83
C GLU A 113 2.34 -4.38 13.10
N GLU A 114 3.06 -5.51 13.15
CA GLU A 114 4.33 -5.66 12.42
C GLU A 114 4.16 -5.42 10.92
N TRP A 115 3.00 -5.78 10.33
CA TRP A 115 2.71 -5.52 8.91
C TRP A 115 2.59 -4.02 8.60
N ALA A 116 2.05 -3.22 9.54
CA ALA A 116 2.06 -1.77 9.41
C ALA A 116 3.48 -1.21 9.44
N HIS A 117 4.36 -1.79 10.25
CA HIS A 117 5.78 -1.44 10.25
C HIS A 117 6.50 -1.83 8.96
N VAL A 118 6.13 -2.94 8.33
CA VAL A 118 6.65 -3.32 7.00
C VAL A 118 6.31 -2.27 5.97
N ILE A 119 5.06 -1.79 5.95
CA ILE A 119 4.56 -0.83 4.94
C ILE A 119 4.97 0.61 5.28
N GLY A 120 4.99 0.98 6.56
CA GLY A 120 5.27 2.35 7.05
C GLY A 120 4.03 3.17 7.35
N GLY A 121 2.87 2.54 7.49
CA GLY A 121 1.60 3.17 7.80
C GLY A 121 0.45 2.16 7.84
N ARG A 122 -0.75 2.64 8.17
CA ARG A 122 -1.94 1.79 8.21
C ARG A 122 -3.22 2.56 7.94
N PHE A 123 -4.11 1.97 7.12
CA PHE A 123 -5.49 2.42 7.01
C PHE A 123 -6.37 1.64 8.00
N HIS A 124 -7.10 2.35 8.85
CA HIS A 124 -7.97 1.79 9.88
C HIS A 124 -9.44 1.91 9.45
N TYR A 125 -10.15 0.78 9.30
CA TYR A 125 -11.60 0.81 9.05
C TYR A 125 -12.43 1.12 10.31
N GLN A 126 -11.86 0.92 11.49
CA GLN A 126 -12.44 1.26 12.79
C GLN A 126 -11.35 1.88 13.67
N PRO A 127 -11.71 2.65 14.71
CA PRO A 127 -10.71 3.18 15.64
C PRO A 127 -9.80 2.08 16.16
N ALA A 128 -8.49 2.32 16.10
CA ALA A 128 -7.49 1.33 16.49
C ALA A 128 -6.21 1.97 17.04
N GLN A 129 -5.37 1.17 17.64
CA GLN A 129 -4.08 1.60 18.14
C GLN A 129 -2.96 1.29 17.14
N LEU A 130 -2.01 2.20 17.00
CA LEU A 130 -0.79 2.01 16.22
C LEU A 130 0.39 2.62 17.00
N GLN A 131 1.44 1.85 17.26
CA GLN A 131 2.60 2.26 18.07
C GLN A 131 2.20 2.82 19.45
N GLY A 132 1.17 2.25 20.08
CA GLY A 132 0.67 2.70 21.37
C GLY A 132 -0.10 4.03 21.35
N VAL A 133 -0.37 4.60 20.17
CA VAL A 133 -1.19 5.80 19.97
C VAL A 133 -2.56 5.39 19.46
N ASP A 134 -3.62 5.92 20.10
CA ASP A 134 -5.01 5.70 19.67
C ASP A 134 -5.32 6.61 18.49
N TYR A 135 -5.81 6.01 17.40
CA TYR A 135 -6.28 6.71 16.21
C TYR A 135 -7.78 6.47 16.00
N PRO A 136 -8.54 7.46 15.52
CA PRO A 136 -9.85 7.21 14.94
C PRO A 136 -9.71 6.33 13.70
N ASP A 137 -10.84 5.90 13.14
CA ASP A 137 -10.85 5.31 11.81
C ASP A 137 -10.29 6.28 10.76
N SER A 138 -9.67 5.73 9.73
CA SER A 138 -9.06 6.49 8.65
C SER A 138 -10.10 7.18 7.78
N GLY A 139 -9.65 8.20 7.05
CA GLY A 139 -10.47 8.89 6.07
C GLY A 139 -10.19 8.43 4.65
N TYR A 140 -11.22 8.47 3.81
CA TYR A 140 -11.12 8.26 2.37
C TYR A 140 -11.83 9.38 1.61
N ARG A 141 -11.41 9.65 0.40
CA ARG A 141 -12.12 10.57 -0.51
C ARG A 141 -11.90 10.13 -1.95
N HIS A 142 -12.97 9.71 -2.64
CA HIS A 142 -12.91 9.37 -4.07
C HIS A 142 -12.75 10.62 -4.93
N GLU A 143 -12.18 10.46 -6.12
CA GLU A 143 -12.10 11.48 -7.18
C GLU A 143 -11.53 12.82 -6.69
N VAL A 144 -10.41 12.77 -5.95
CA VAL A 144 -9.69 13.98 -5.53
C VAL A 144 -8.74 14.41 -6.65
N GLU A 145 -8.92 15.63 -7.14
CA GLU A 145 -7.91 16.30 -7.96
C GLU A 145 -6.73 16.67 -7.08
N GLN A 146 -5.56 16.13 -7.37
CA GLN A 146 -4.35 16.32 -6.59
C GLN A 146 -3.20 16.77 -7.47
N VAL A 147 -2.42 17.72 -7.01
CA VAL A 147 -1.08 18.02 -7.53
C VAL A 147 -0.09 17.27 -6.66
N ILE A 148 0.72 16.43 -7.29
CA ILE A 148 1.72 15.60 -6.62
C ILE A 148 3.11 16.14 -6.90
N ASP A 149 3.87 16.42 -5.86
CA ASP A 149 5.24 16.85 -5.93
C ASP A 149 6.20 15.67 -5.70
N VAL A 150 7.23 15.59 -6.54
CA VAL A 150 8.36 14.67 -6.36
C VAL A 150 9.29 15.26 -5.30
N VAL A 151 9.49 14.53 -4.20
CA VAL A 151 10.29 14.98 -3.05
C VAL A 151 11.79 14.82 -3.33
N ASP A 152 12.18 13.67 -3.85
CA ASP A 152 13.57 13.38 -4.24
C ASP A 152 13.65 13.04 -5.74
N PRO A 153 13.96 14.02 -6.60
CA PRO A 153 14.07 13.80 -8.04
C PRO A 153 15.20 12.85 -8.46
N SER A 154 16.14 12.54 -7.56
CA SER A 154 17.24 11.63 -7.81
C SER A 154 16.89 10.16 -7.57
N HIS A 155 15.76 9.89 -6.89
CA HIS A 155 15.38 8.53 -6.55
C HIS A 155 14.92 7.75 -7.79
N PRO A 156 15.39 6.48 -7.98
CA PRO A 156 15.06 5.68 -9.17
C PRO A 156 13.56 5.49 -9.44
N ILE A 157 12.72 5.43 -8.40
CA ILE A 157 11.25 5.28 -8.54
C ILE A 157 10.62 6.44 -9.33
N VAL A 158 11.19 7.63 -9.26
CA VAL A 158 10.67 8.80 -9.99
C VAL A 158 11.46 9.11 -11.26
N ALA A 159 12.29 8.20 -11.74
CA ALA A 159 13.03 8.37 -12.98
C ALA A 159 12.09 8.61 -14.16
N GLY A 160 12.26 9.76 -14.85
CA GLY A 160 11.43 10.19 -15.96
C GLY A 160 9.99 10.58 -15.58
N ILE A 161 9.72 10.85 -14.31
CA ILE A 161 8.50 11.50 -13.82
C ILE A 161 8.76 13.01 -13.73
N PRO A 162 7.81 13.88 -14.15
CA PRO A 162 7.95 15.32 -13.98
C PRO A 162 8.09 15.70 -12.48
N PRO A 163 8.75 16.82 -12.16
CA PRO A 163 8.91 17.27 -10.78
C PRO A 163 7.58 17.48 -10.02
N SER A 164 6.51 17.74 -10.78
CA SER A 164 5.13 17.80 -10.29
C SER A 164 4.18 17.33 -11.37
N PHE A 165 3.08 16.67 -10.99
CA PHE A 165 2.06 16.18 -11.92
C PHE A 165 0.68 16.17 -11.27
N GLU A 166 -0.37 16.19 -12.09
CA GLU A 166 -1.76 16.14 -11.64
C GLU A 166 -2.29 14.71 -11.73
N ILE A 167 -3.13 14.34 -10.76
CA ILE A 167 -3.89 13.07 -10.77
C ILE A 167 -5.32 13.33 -10.29
N LEU A 168 -6.23 12.47 -10.75
CA LEU A 168 -7.59 12.36 -10.22
C LEU A 168 -7.76 10.94 -9.68
N ASP A 169 -7.70 10.76 -8.36
CA ASP A 169 -7.76 9.44 -7.74
C ASP A 169 -8.29 9.51 -6.32
N GLU A 170 -8.50 8.36 -5.68
CA GLU A 170 -8.83 8.29 -4.28
C GLU A 170 -7.64 8.74 -3.41
N ALA A 171 -7.93 9.46 -2.34
CA ALA A 171 -6.96 9.85 -1.33
C ALA A 171 -7.33 9.28 0.04
N TYR A 172 -6.31 8.93 0.84
CA TYR A 172 -6.46 8.39 2.18
C TYR A 172 -5.87 9.31 3.25
N LEU A 173 -6.67 9.62 4.26
CA LEU A 173 -6.23 10.25 5.51
C LEU A 173 -5.98 9.15 6.55
N LEU A 174 -4.73 8.84 6.83
CA LEU A 174 -4.32 7.71 7.66
C LEU A 174 -3.03 8.03 8.43
N PRO A 175 -2.72 7.30 9.51
CA PRO A 175 -1.42 7.40 10.16
C PRO A 175 -0.30 6.84 9.28
N VAL A 176 0.70 7.69 9.01
CA VAL A 176 1.97 7.35 8.35
C VAL A 176 3.09 7.49 9.36
N MET A 177 3.99 6.53 9.39
CA MET A 177 5.18 6.53 10.25
C MET A 177 6.30 7.36 9.59
N GLU A 178 6.11 8.69 9.47
CA GLU A 178 7.01 9.57 8.70
C GLU A 178 8.48 9.48 9.13
N ASP A 179 8.74 9.20 10.41
CA ASP A 179 10.11 9.06 10.94
C ASP A 179 10.80 7.75 10.48
N LEU A 180 10.03 6.79 9.92
CA LEU A 180 10.50 5.47 9.53
C LEU A 180 10.50 5.25 8.01
N VAL A 181 10.15 6.28 7.22
CA VAL A 181 10.06 6.20 5.76
C VAL A 181 10.85 7.31 5.09
N ASP A 182 11.36 7.06 3.90
CA ASP A 182 11.96 8.08 3.04
C ASP A 182 10.91 8.57 2.05
N PRO A 183 10.53 9.86 2.08
CA PRO A 183 9.50 10.45 1.23
C PRO A 183 9.88 10.44 -0.25
N ILE A 184 8.98 10.01 -1.13
CA ILE A 184 9.15 10.04 -2.59
C ILE A 184 8.15 11.01 -3.24
N LEU A 185 6.88 10.96 -2.82
CA LEU A 185 5.78 11.75 -3.39
C LEU A 185 4.97 12.40 -2.27
N ARG A 186 4.64 13.69 -2.43
CA ARG A 186 3.72 14.44 -1.57
C ARG A 186 2.60 15.05 -2.37
N SER A 187 1.38 14.98 -1.83
CA SER A 187 0.23 15.68 -2.38
C SER A 187 0.15 17.11 -1.83
N GLN A 188 -0.24 18.06 -2.66
CA GLN A 188 -0.59 19.43 -2.24
C GLN A 188 -2.02 19.51 -1.65
N HIS A 189 -2.79 18.40 -1.70
CA HIS A 189 -4.12 18.34 -1.07
C HIS A 189 -4.02 18.49 0.44
N SER A 190 -5.07 19.01 1.06
CA SER A 190 -5.13 19.19 2.52
C SER A 190 -5.67 17.94 3.21
N PHE A 191 -4.83 17.27 4.00
CA PHE A 191 -5.17 16.03 4.73
C PHE A 191 -5.74 16.34 6.10
N THR A 192 -6.91 16.98 6.12
CA THR A 192 -7.72 17.29 7.32
C THR A 192 -9.07 16.61 7.24
N SER A 193 -9.69 16.29 8.37
CA SER A 193 -10.97 15.57 8.44
C SER A 193 -12.09 16.20 7.61
N ASP A 194 -12.08 17.53 7.41
CA ASP A 194 -13.09 18.24 6.61
C ASP A 194 -13.05 17.83 5.12
N ASN A 195 -11.90 17.35 4.64
CA ASN A 195 -11.69 16.96 3.25
C ASN A 195 -11.87 15.46 3.00
N PHE A 196 -12.19 14.70 4.03
CA PHE A 196 -12.30 13.23 3.94
C PHE A 196 -13.61 12.74 4.56
N TYR A 197 -13.95 11.51 4.29
CA TYR A 197 -15.08 10.78 4.86
C TYR A 197 -14.58 9.66 5.76
N SER A 198 -15.32 9.38 6.83
CA SER A 198 -15.01 8.32 7.78
C SER A 198 -15.14 6.93 7.14
N ALA A 199 -14.14 6.09 7.29
CA ALA A 199 -14.18 4.70 6.86
C ALA A 199 -15.19 3.88 7.69
N ASP A 200 -15.27 4.11 9.01
CA ASP A 200 -16.24 3.41 9.88
C ASP A 200 -17.67 3.77 9.51
N LEU A 201 -17.96 5.04 9.24
CA LEU A 201 -19.29 5.43 8.76
C LEU A 201 -19.62 4.76 7.41
N ALA A 202 -18.66 4.66 6.50
CA ALA A 202 -18.87 4.04 5.19
C ALA A 202 -19.21 2.56 5.31
N ILE A 203 -18.47 1.80 6.12
CA ILE A 203 -18.75 0.35 6.32
C ILE A 203 -20.05 0.12 7.09
N ARG A 204 -20.58 1.10 7.84
CA ARG A 204 -21.91 1.09 8.47
C ARG A 204 -23.03 1.58 7.55
N GLY A 205 -22.77 1.74 6.25
CA GLY A 205 -23.78 2.15 5.27
C GLY A 205 -24.02 3.65 5.16
N LYS A 206 -23.18 4.47 5.81
CA LYS A 206 -23.18 5.94 5.71
C LYS A 206 -22.01 6.44 4.86
N GLY A 207 -21.91 5.94 3.63
CA GLY A 207 -20.85 6.36 2.72
C GLY A 207 -20.83 7.87 2.44
N ASN A 208 -19.67 8.41 2.15
CA ASN A 208 -19.45 9.83 1.86
C ASN A 208 -19.91 10.76 3.00
N SER A 209 -19.69 10.35 4.25
CA SER A 209 -20.05 11.11 5.44
C SER A 209 -18.85 11.27 6.38
N ASN A 210 -18.75 12.45 6.99
CA ASN A 210 -17.87 12.75 8.12
C ASN A 210 -18.66 13.29 9.32
N GLU A 211 -19.95 12.99 9.40
CA GLU A 211 -20.83 13.46 10.48
C GLU A 211 -20.34 12.96 11.85
N GLY A 212 -19.95 13.90 12.71
CA GLY A 212 -19.45 13.60 14.06
C GLY A 212 -18.08 12.92 14.09
N TRP A 213 -17.41 12.76 12.94
CA TRP A 213 -16.09 12.20 12.82
C TRP A 213 -15.02 13.31 12.88
N ALA A 214 -13.93 13.04 13.59
CA ALA A 214 -12.78 13.91 13.65
C ALA A 214 -11.50 13.05 13.58
N HIS A 215 -10.55 13.49 12.78
CA HIS A 215 -9.25 12.87 12.65
C HIS A 215 -8.16 13.93 12.80
N PRO A 216 -7.04 13.65 13.47
CA PRO A 216 -5.89 14.56 13.46
C PRO A 216 -5.48 14.88 12.02
N THR A 217 -4.86 16.04 11.80
CA THR A 217 -4.23 16.33 10.51
C THR A 217 -3.26 15.21 10.17
N GLY A 218 -3.44 14.60 9.01
CA GLY A 218 -2.63 13.47 8.55
C GLY A 218 -1.43 13.90 7.72
N SER A 219 -0.59 12.93 7.41
CA SER A 219 0.48 13.07 6.44
C SER A 219 -0.07 13.29 5.05
N ASN A 220 0.57 14.16 4.29
CA ASN A 220 0.32 14.31 2.86
C ASN A 220 1.29 13.47 1.99
N LEU A 221 2.03 12.55 2.61
CA LEU A 221 2.82 11.55 1.89
C LEU A 221 1.89 10.57 1.16
N VAL A 222 2.09 10.45 -0.14
CA VAL A 222 1.33 9.56 -1.02
C VAL A 222 2.22 8.55 -1.76
N GLY A 223 3.53 8.60 -1.48
CA GLY A 223 4.51 7.61 -1.92
C GLY A 223 5.78 7.71 -1.10
N TRP A 224 6.30 6.56 -0.69
CA TRP A 224 7.52 6.46 0.10
C TRP A 224 8.24 5.14 -0.11
N VAL A 225 9.50 5.11 0.33
CA VAL A 225 10.27 3.87 0.45
C VAL A 225 10.75 3.69 1.87
N LYS A 226 11.03 2.45 2.22
CA LYS A 226 11.66 2.07 3.48
C LYS A 226 12.32 0.73 3.36
N HIS A 227 13.05 0.31 4.39
CA HIS A 227 13.47 -1.08 4.53
C HIS A 227 12.58 -1.82 5.54
N ALA A 228 12.43 -3.11 5.34
CA ALA A 228 11.88 -4.02 6.34
C ALA A 228 12.75 -5.29 6.34
N GLY A 229 13.44 -5.54 7.44
CA GLY A 229 14.54 -6.52 7.42
C GLY A 229 15.61 -6.10 6.41
N ASN A 230 15.95 -6.99 5.48
CA ASN A 230 16.86 -6.72 4.36
C ASN A 230 16.13 -6.33 3.07
N SER A 231 14.79 -6.27 3.10
CA SER A 231 13.95 -6.00 1.95
C SER A 231 13.81 -4.51 1.69
N PRO A 232 14.01 -4.05 0.44
CA PRO A 232 13.52 -2.76 -0.01
C PRO A 232 11.99 -2.81 -0.15
N VAL A 233 11.32 -1.81 0.38
CA VAL A 233 9.85 -1.70 0.40
C VAL A 233 9.44 -0.36 -0.18
N ALA A 234 8.51 -0.35 -1.12
CA ALA A 234 7.88 0.84 -1.67
C ALA A 234 6.36 0.82 -1.43
N TYR A 235 5.78 1.99 -1.15
CA TYR A 235 4.34 2.21 -1.12
C TYR A 235 3.96 3.35 -2.06
N ILE A 236 2.88 3.14 -2.83
CA ILE A 236 2.27 4.15 -3.71
C ILE A 236 0.77 4.16 -3.43
N GLN A 237 0.24 5.34 -3.00
CA GLN A 237 -1.15 5.46 -2.58
C GLN A 237 -2.14 5.43 -3.76
N PHE A 238 -1.71 5.74 -4.98
CA PHE A 238 -2.59 5.79 -6.16
C PHE A 238 -3.05 4.42 -6.60
N GLY A 239 -4.17 4.36 -7.36
CA GLY A 239 -4.61 3.16 -8.04
C GLY A 239 -5.99 2.64 -7.63
N ASP A 240 -6.94 3.51 -7.27
CA ASP A 240 -8.31 3.06 -6.95
C ASP A 240 -9.04 2.47 -8.17
N GLY A 241 -8.88 3.08 -9.33
CA GLY A 241 -9.74 2.71 -10.44
C GLY A 241 -9.17 2.77 -11.85
N PRO A 242 -10.02 2.42 -12.84
CA PRO A 242 -9.62 2.26 -14.23
C PRO A 242 -9.05 3.51 -14.91
N SER A 243 -9.46 4.70 -14.46
CA SER A 243 -8.90 5.97 -14.93
C SER A 243 -7.42 6.05 -14.59
N GLN A 244 -7.08 5.72 -13.34
CA GLN A 244 -5.71 5.78 -12.87
C GLN A 244 -4.83 4.69 -13.52
N TYR A 245 -5.37 3.47 -13.75
CA TYR A 245 -4.59 2.43 -14.45
C TYR A 245 -4.20 2.80 -15.89
N ALA A 246 -4.96 3.69 -16.52
CA ALA A 246 -4.67 4.19 -17.86
C ALA A 246 -3.64 5.33 -17.89
N GLU A 247 -3.31 5.90 -16.73
CA GLU A 247 -2.36 7.03 -16.65
C GLU A 247 -0.92 6.53 -16.84
N PRO A 248 -0.19 7.04 -17.86
CA PRO A 248 1.18 6.59 -18.12
C PRO A 248 2.13 6.77 -16.92
N ILE A 249 1.91 7.82 -16.12
CA ILE A 249 2.72 8.10 -14.93
C ILE A 249 2.55 7.01 -13.89
N TYR A 250 1.32 6.52 -13.69
CA TYR A 250 1.05 5.44 -12.72
C TYR A 250 1.75 4.13 -13.12
N GLY A 251 1.59 3.71 -14.38
CA GLY A 251 2.29 2.52 -14.89
C GLY A 251 3.81 2.64 -14.77
N LYS A 252 4.36 3.84 -15.06
CA LYS A 252 5.78 4.11 -14.93
C LYS A 252 6.26 4.08 -13.47
N LEU A 253 5.50 4.63 -12.54
CA LEU A 253 5.82 4.56 -11.11
C LEU A 253 5.85 3.11 -10.61
N ILE A 254 4.89 2.27 -11.02
CA ILE A 254 4.88 0.83 -10.67
C ILE A 254 6.10 0.13 -11.26
N GLY A 255 6.39 0.31 -12.55
CA GLY A 255 7.55 -0.30 -13.20
C GLY A 255 8.86 0.11 -12.55
N ASN A 256 9.03 1.39 -12.27
CA ASN A 256 10.20 1.91 -11.57
C ASN A 256 10.31 1.34 -10.13
N ALA A 257 9.17 1.22 -9.41
CA ALA A 257 9.16 0.67 -8.05
C ALA A 257 9.56 -0.82 -8.04
N ILE A 258 9.08 -1.61 -9.01
CA ILE A 258 9.48 -3.01 -9.17
C ILE A 258 10.98 -3.09 -9.51
N THR A 259 11.46 -2.29 -10.46
CA THR A 259 12.87 -2.24 -10.84
C THR A 259 13.75 -1.88 -9.65
N TRP A 260 13.39 -0.83 -8.91
CA TRP A 260 14.12 -0.42 -7.71
C TRP A 260 14.11 -1.52 -6.63
N ALA A 261 12.96 -2.15 -6.39
CA ALA A 261 12.83 -3.20 -5.38
C ALA A 261 13.60 -4.49 -5.72
N ASN A 262 14.00 -4.67 -6.99
CA ASN A 262 14.83 -5.77 -7.48
C ASN A 262 16.31 -5.41 -7.63
N ASP A 263 16.69 -4.14 -7.51
CA ASP A 263 18.05 -3.70 -7.77
C ASP A 263 18.99 -3.97 -6.59
N GLU A 264 20.21 -4.45 -6.86
CA GLU A 264 21.18 -4.74 -5.80
C GLU A 264 21.54 -3.51 -4.95
N THR A 265 21.50 -2.32 -5.54
CA THR A 265 21.79 -1.08 -4.79
C THR A 265 20.71 -0.78 -3.75
N SER A 266 19.45 -1.09 -4.02
CA SER A 266 18.34 -0.97 -3.05
C SER A 266 18.44 -2.02 -1.94
N HIS A 267 18.90 -3.24 -2.27
CA HIS A 267 19.16 -4.28 -1.28
C HIS A 267 20.34 -3.92 -0.37
N GLU A 268 21.43 -3.36 -0.94
CA GLU A 268 22.54 -2.84 -0.15
C GLU A 268 22.10 -1.70 0.76
N TRP A 269 21.31 -0.77 0.25
CA TRP A 269 20.72 0.31 1.03
C TRP A 269 19.85 -0.21 2.18
N ALA A 270 18.98 -1.20 1.94
CA ALA A 270 18.13 -1.79 2.98
C ALA A 270 18.97 -2.47 4.07
N ARG A 271 20.00 -3.24 3.71
CA ARG A 271 20.93 -3.87 4.66
C ARG A 271 21.68 -2.84 5.51
N GLN A 272 22.15 -1.75 4.91
CA GLN A 272 22.85 -0.66 5.61
C GLN A 272 21.92 0.07 6.59
N ARG A 273 20.70 0.38 6.14
CA ARG A 273 19.66 0.98 7.00
C ARG A 273 19.36 0.09 8.20
N ARG A 274 19.08 -1.18 7.96
CA ARG A 274 18.82 -2.16 9.01
C ARG A 274 19.94 -2.20 10.05
N ALA A 275 21.20 -2.17 9.63
CA ALA A 275 22.35 -2.21 10.54
C ALA A 275 22.44 -0.99 11.46
N THR A 276 21.87 0.15 11.05
CA THR A 276 21.95 1.42 11.79
C THR A 276 20.68 1.75 12.58
N THR A 277 19.52 1.33 12.10
CA THR A 277 18.21 1.74 12.63
C THR A 277 17.38 0.59 13.21
N GLY A 278 17.77 -0.67 12.92
CA GLY A 278 17.02 -1.85 13.35
C GLY A 278 16.16 -2.46 12.23
N ARG A 279 15.24 -3.37 12.59
CA ARG A 279 14.54 -4.21 11.60
C ARG A 279 13.53 -3.44 10.75
N TYR A 280 12.89 -2.42 11.30
CA TYR A 280 11.76 -1.72 10.66
C TYR A 280 11.86 -0.19 10.67
N SER A 281 12.97 0.36 11.06
CA SER A 281 13.16 1.81 11.19
C SER A 281 14.08 2.38 10.14
#